data_8c3ebe5a2202049cb57acffb7fc076a2
#
_entry.id   8c3ebe5a2202049cb57acffb7fc076a2
#
_cell.length_a   1.000
_cell.length_b   1.000
_cell.length_c   1.000
_cell.angle_alpha   90.00
_cell.angle_beta   90.00
_cell.angle_gamma   90.00
#
_symmetry.space_group_name_H-M   'P 1'
#
loop_
_entity.id
_entity.type
_entity.pdbx_description
1 polymer ?
#
loop_
_entity_poly.entity_id
_entity_poly.type
_entity_poly.pdbx_seq_one_letter_code
_entity_poly.pdbx_strand_id
1 'polypeptide(L)'
;ALAACTLSAAAQMEERNPVPMAAAGGRVYRTEVVPYDARHDAEARNREAGGYWMAFNPEIAAAADAVSIVGQEIEIPYVWTDGDVYLHLENTRSAYTLLVNDQVVAEVEDSATPAEFELTPYIRQGKNSLKLILRNAAAEQLNAIPAKRKPFENSYLYYQNKRSIGDFEIALVPDSTRKFGILDLAIVARNSYNYEEPVTVGYDIYSPQGKLLEFNMTEITIPGRSTDTVRFSPFIYHTYKNKWEAESKTPPLYKVMLFTRRNGVYKEYMPLKIGFGKTELVDGRLTRFDKELKLVKAGYNAAADRKTTLAELKTLKAKGNNTICPDYPQPGWFYDLCDELGLYVIDCANINAPEKRDDRKVGGTPSNDPSLADEYLERVKAMYYRSRN
;
A
#
# COMPACT_ATOMS: atom_id res chain seq x y z
N ALA A 1 -15.65 -45.50 20.89
CA ALA A 1 -16.45 -44.35 20.39
C ALA A 1 -15.52 -43.13 20.32
N LEU A 2 -14.92 -42.89 19.15
CA LEU A 2 -14.20 -41.64 18.86
C LEU A 2 -15.22 -40.61 18.48
N ALA A 3 -15.45 -39.61 19.35
CA ALA A 3 -16.15 -38.40 18.97
C ALA A 3 -15.17 -37.50 18.22
N ALA A 4 -15.36 -37.39 16.92
CA ALA A 4 -14.68 -36.38 16.12
C ALA A 4 -15.26 -35.01 16.50
N CYS A 5 -14.52 -34.21 17.29
CA CYS A 5 -14.79 -32.79 17.44
C CYS A 5 -14.39 -32.10 16.13
N THR A 6 -15.34 -31.95 15.23
CA THR A 6 -15.25 -30.93 14.17
C THR A 6 -15.50 -29.58 14.83
N LEU A 7 -14.44 -28.92 15.26
CA LEU A 7 -14.45 -27.49 15.51
C LEU A 7 -14.55 -26.80 14.14
N SER A 8 -15.78 -26.56 13.71
CA SER A 8 -16.06 -25.58 12.69
C SER A 8 -15.60 -24.23 13.26
N ALA A 9 -14.57 -23.65 12.67
CA ALA A 9 -14.26 -22.24 12.86
C ALA A 9 -15.40 -21.46 12.21
N ALA A 10 -16.49 -21.28 12.94
CA ALA A 10 -17.50 -20.31 12.59
C ALA A 10 -16.78 -18.95 12.62
N ALA A 11 -16.68 -18.31 11.46
CA ALA A 11 -16.40 -16.91 11.42
C ALA A 11 -17.36 -16.24 12.39
N GLN A 12 -16.84 -15.65 13.48
CA GLN A 12 -17.68 -14.84 14.35
C GLN A 12 -18.23 -13.74 13.44
N MET A 13 -19.53 -13.81 13.18
CA MET A 13 -20.23 -12.73 12.51
C MET A 13 -20.35 -11.60 13.54
N GLU A 14 -19.27 -10.80 13.65
CA GLU A 14 -19.38 -9.48 14.24
C GLU A 14 -20.48 -8.72 13.49
N GLU A 15 -21.24 -7.91 14.20
CA GLU A 15 -22.27 -7.05 13.62
C GLU A 15 -21.68 -6.28 12.45
N ARG A 16 -22.13 -6.56 11.22
CA ARG A 16 -21.61 -5.90 10.03
C ARG A 16 -22.16 -4.49 9.99
N ASN A 17 -21.27 -3.55 9.86
CA ASN A 17 -21.60 -2.14 9.69
C ASN A 17 -21.06 -1.66 8.33
N PRO A 18 -21.85 -1.80 7.23
CA PRO A 18 -21.47 -1.25 5.95
C PRO A 18 -21.21 0.25 6.06
N VAL A 19 -20.08 0.69 5.53
CA VAL A 19 -19.66 2.09 5.54
C VAL A 19 -19.93 2.68 4.15
N PRO A 20 -20.73 3.76 4.05
CA PRO A 20 -20.90 4.47 2.79
C PRO A 20 -19.56 4.95 2.25
N MET A 21 -19.33 4.75 0.95
CA MET A 21 -18.15 5.29 0.28
C MET A 21 -18.23 6.82 0.24
N ALA A 22 -17.09 7.49 0.39
CA ALA A 22 -16.97 8.90 0.06
C ALA A 22 -17.45 9.16 -1.38
N ALA A 23 -17.73 10.42 -1.71
CA ALA A 23 -18.05 10.79 -3.08
C ALA A 23 -16.97 10.25 -4.01
N ALA A 24 -17.35 9.68 -5.15
CA ALA A 24 -16.41 9.15 -6.12
C ALA A 24 -15.49 10.27 -6.61
N GLY A 25 -14.20 9.96 -6.71
CA GLY A 25 -13.17 10.88 -7.16
C GLY A 25 -12.32 11.48 -6.03
N GLY A 26 -11.11 11.91 -6.37
CA GLY A 26 -10.15 12.49 -5.44
C GLY A 26 -9.15 11.49 -4.85
N ARG A 27 -8.37 11.97 -3.86
CA ARG A 27 -7.30 11.19 -3.23
C ARG A 27 -7.85 10.06 -2.36
N VAL A 28 -7.24 8.88 -2.50
CA VAL A 28 -7.59 7.67 -1.74
C VAL A 28 -6.47 7.35 -0.75
N TYR A 29 -6.83 7.05 0.50
CA TYR A 29 -5.91 6.61 1.55
C TYR A 29 -6.19 5.15 1.89
N ARG A 30 -5.33 4.27 1.41
CA ARG A 30 -5.41 2.82 1.65
C ARG A 30 -4.04 2.16 1.48
N THR A 31 -3.94 0.90 1.84
CA THR A 31 -2.81 0.07 1.45
C THR A 31 -2.69 0.02 -0.08
N GLU A 32 -1.48 -0.10 -0.60
CA GLU A 32 -1.29 -0.24 -2.05
C GLU A 32 -2.02 -1.48 -2.55
N VAL A 33 -3.05 -1.25 -3.36
CA VAL A 33 -3.87 -2.30 -3.98
C VAL A 33 -3.39 -2.48 -5.41
N VAL A 34 -2.91 -3.70 -5.74
CA VAL A 34 -2.43 -4.04 -7.08
C VAL A 34 -3.21 -5.24 -7.60
N PRO A 35 -4.35 -5.01 -8.28
CA PRO A 35 -5.19 -6.08 -8.80
C PRO A 35 -4.61 -6.69 -10.07
N TYR A 36 -4.79 -8.00 -10.21
CA TYR A 36 -4.52 -8.77 -11.41
C TYR A 36 -5.79 -9.53 -11.81
N ASP A 37 -6.02 -9.68 -13.10
CA ASP A 37 -7.15 -10.46 -13.64
C ASP A 37 -6.86 -11.96 -13.71
N ALA A 38 -5.58 -12.33 -13.81
CA ALA A 38 -5.14 -13.72 -13.90
C ALA A 38 -4.18 -14.09 -12.76
N ARG A 39 -4.36 -15.29 -12.22
CA ARG A 39 -3.56 -15.79 -11.10
C ARG A 39 -2.06 -15.91 -11.43
N HIS A 40 -1.73 -16.40 -12.63
CA HIS A 40 -0.33 -16.57 -13.04
C HIS A 40 0.40 -15.23 -13.15
N ASP A 41 -0.28 -14.15 -13.59
CA ASP A 41 0.28 -12.80 -13.64
C ASP A 41 0.46 -12.21 -12.26
N ALA A 42 -0.50 -12.46 -11.35
CA ALA A 42 -0.38 -12.10 -9.95
C ALA A 42 0.83 -12.80 -9.28
N GLU A 43 0.99 -14.11 -9.48
CA GLU A 43 2.12 -14.88 -8.95
C GLU A 43 3.47 -14.40 -9.50
N ALA A 44 3.52 -14.02 -10.77
CA ALA A 44 4.68 -13.43 -11.44
C ALA A 44 4.87 -11.93 -11.15
N ARG A 45 3.88 -11.27 -10.54
CA ARG A 45 3.78 -9.80 -10.39
C ARG A 45 3.95 -9.07 -11.72
N ASN A 46 3.42 -9.65 -12.79
CA ASN A 46 3.51 -9.13 -14.16
C ASN A 46 2.28 -8.25 -14.46
N ARG A 47 2.37 -6.96 -14.15
CA ARG A 47 1.28 -5.99 -14.37
C ARG A 47 0.99 -5.75 -15.85
N GLU A 48 2.00 -5.88 -16.72
CA GLU A 48 1.89 -5.55 -18.14
C GLU A 48 1.13 -6.61 -18.96
N ALA A 49 1.02 -7.84 -18.45
CA ALA A 49 0.37 -8.92 -19.17
C ALA A 49 -1.18 -8.80 -19.16
N GLY A 50 -1.75 -8.19 -18.11
CA GLY A 50 -3.20 -7.99 -17.98
C GLY A 50 -3.64 -6.65 -18.58
N GLY A 51 -4.82 -6.60 -19.20
CA GLY A 51 -5.40 -5.37 -19.73
C GLY A 51 -5.88 -4.35 -18.66
N TYR A 52 -5.44 -4.48 -17.41
CA TYR A 52 -5.88 -3.67 -16.27
C TYR A 52 -4.88 -2.61 -15.84
N TRP A 53 -3.77 -2.47 -16.55
CA TRP A 53 -2.71 -1.56 -16.19
C TRP A 53 -2.21 -0.74 -17.39
N MET A 54 -1.83 0.52 -17.15
CA MET A 54 -1.29 1.44 -18.15
C MET A 54 -0.24 2.35 -17.51
N ALA A 55 0.97 2.40 -18.06
CA ALA A 55 2.03 3.29 -17.58
C ALA A 55 1.62 4.77 -17.69
N PHE A 56 1.96 5.55 -16.67
CA PHE A 56 1.83 7.00 -16.69
C PHE A 56 3.23 7.63 -16.76
N ASN A 57 3.58 8.15 -17.94
CA ASN A 57 4.86 8.77 -18.23
C ASN A 57 4.62 10.17 -18.81
N PRO A 58 4.27 11.16 -17.98
CA PRO A 58 3.92 12.48 -18.46
C PRO A 58 5.13 13.22 -19.01
N GLU A 59 4.91 13.99 -20.07
CA GLU A 59 5.91 14.86 -20.68
C GLU A 59 5.67 16.32 -20.27
N ILE A 60 6.70 17.16 -20.36
CA ILE A 60 6.58 18.59 -20.12
C ILE A 60 5.76 19.21 -21.24
N ALA A 61 4.56 19.66 -20.92
CA ALA A 61 3.66 20.34 -21.84
C ALA A 61 3.91 21.84 -21.91
N ALA A 62 4.27 22.47 -20.78
CA ALA A 62 4.63 23.88 -20.69
C ALA A 62 5.50 24.13 -19.45
N ALA A 63 6.35 25.13 -19.49
CA ALA A 63 7.14 25.60 -18.36
C ALA A 63 7.20 27.12 -18.35
N ALA A 64 7.02 27.72 -17.17
CA ALA A 64 7.22 29.12 -16.89
C ALA A 64 7.92 29.28 -15.54
N ASP A 65 8.47 30.44 -15.22
CA ASP A 65 9.41 30.66 -14.11
C ASP A 65 9.05 30.06 -12.74
N ALA A 66 7.76 29.85 -12.47
CA ALA A 66 7.27 29.32 -11.19
C ALA A 66 6.40 28.06 -11.31
N VAL A 67 6.01 27.65 -12.51
CA VAL A 67 5.05 26.57 -12.75
C VAL A 67 5.45 25.75 -13.94
N SER A 68 5.43 24.44 -13.79
CA SER A 68 5.59 23.51 -14.90
C SER A 68 4.32 22.68 -15.08
N ILE A 69 3.87 22.54 -16.31
CA ILE A 69 2.76 21.66 -16.65
C ILE A 69 3.34 20.41 -17.33
N VAL A 70 3.07 19.28 -16.71
CA VAL A 70 3.37 17.97 -17.30
C VAL A 70 2.07 17.26 -17.63
N GLY A 71 2.05 16.45 -18.65
CA GLY A 71 0.81 15.76 -19.04
C GLY A 71 1.01 14.59 -19.96
N GLN A 72 -0.05 13.82 -20.10
CA GLN A 72 -0.13 12.68 -21.00
C GLN A 72 -1.56 12.54 -21.53
N GLU A 73 -1.69 12.36 -22.84
CA GLU A 73 -2.93 11.84 -23.42
C GLU A 73 -2.98 10.34 -23.20
N ILE A 74 -4.08 9.85 -22.68
CA ILE A 74 -4.33 8.43 -22.44
C ILE A 74 -5.57 7.98 -23.20
N GLU A 75 -5.61 6.73 -23.60
CA GLU A 75 -6.77 6.13 -24.24
C GLU A 75 -7.38 5.06 -23.33
N ILE A 76 -8.54 5.37 -22.75
CA ILE A 76 -9.27 4.45 -21.87
C ILE A 76 -10.03 3.43 -22.73
N PRO A 77 -9.68 2.12 -22.61
CA PRO A 77 -10.33 1.09 -23.39
C PRO A 77 -11.78 0.87 -22.92
N TYR A 78 -12.62 0.39 -23.82
CA TYR A 78 -14.04 0.11 -23.52
C TYR A 78 -14.21 -0.79 -22.28
N VAL A 79 -13.36 -1.80 -22.13
CA VAL A 79 -13.42 -2.74 -20.99
C VAL A 79 -13.21 -2.08 -19.62
N TRP A 80 -12.67 -0.86 -19.58
CA TRP A 80 -12.47 -0.11 -18.33
C TRP A 80 -13.71 0.72 -17.92
N THR A 81 -14.69 0.84 -18.80
CA THR A 81 -15.86 1.72 -18.55
C THR A 81 -16.90 1.12 -17.59
N ASP A 82 -16.84 -0.18 -17.33
CA ASP A 82 -17.75 -0.85 -16.40
C ASP A 82 -17.14 -1.04 -14.98
N GLY A 83 -15.96 -0.50 -14.73
CA GLY A 83 -15.26 -0.54 -13.45
C GLY A 83 -14.86 0.83 -12.91
N ASP A 84 -13.93 0.82 -11.99
CA ASP A 84 -13.35 2.01 -11.42
C ASP A 84 -11.90 2.16 -11.89
N VAL A 85 -11.49 3.37 -12.19
CA VAL A 85 -10.15 3.67 -12.70
C VAL A 85 -9.41 4.52 -11.69
N TYR A 86 -8.20 4.11 -11.39
CA TYR A 86 -7.30 4.76 -10.46
C TYR A 86 -6.03 5.22 -11.14
N LEU A 87 -5.47 6.31 -10.64
CA LEU A 87 -4.12 6.78 -10.94
C LEU A 87 -3.27 6.63 -9.68
N HIS A 88 -2.18 5.89 -9.78
CA HIS A 88 -1.12 5.83 -8.79
C HIS A 88 0.02 6.73 -9.24
N LEU A 89 0.37 7.73 -8.41
CA LEU A 89 1.47 8.66 -8.66
C LEU A 89 2.60 8.46 -7.66
N GLU A 90 3.82 8.41 -8.17
CA GLU A 90 5.02 8.39 -7.36
C GLU A 90 5.97 9.53 -7.72
N ASN A 91 6.62 10.11 -6.69
CA ASN A 91 7.74 11.05 -6.84
C ASN A 91 7.46 12.21 -7.82
N THR A 92 6.45 12.99 -7.54
CA THR A 92 6.07 14.16 -8.36
C THR A 92 7.07 15.32 -8.24
N ARG A 93 7.94 15.30 -7.23
CA ARG A 93 9.00 16.28 -6.90
C ARG A 93 8.53 17.66 -6.51
N SER A 94 7.28 17.96 -6.58
CA SER A 94 6.70 19.22 -6.11
C SER A 94 5.23 19.04 -5.78
N ALA A 95 4.67 19.94 -5.02
CA ALA A 95 3.24 20.04 -4.86
C ALA A 95 2.59 20.23 -6.22
N TYR A 96 1.38 19.73 -6.38
CA TYR A 96 0.73 19.72 -7.69
C TYR A 96 -0.79 19.82 -7.59
N THR A 97 -1.38 20.31 -8.68
CA THR A 97 -2.81 20.18 -8.95
C THR A 97 -2.99 19.14 -10.07
N LEU A 98 -3.73 18.07 -9.78
CA LEU A 98 -4.09 17.05 -10.77
C LEU A 98 -5.37 17.44 -11.50
N LEU A 99 -5.31 17.45 -12.84
CA LEU A 99 -6.44 17.67 -13.71
C LEU A 99 -6.67 16.50 -14.65
N VAL A 100 -7.92 16.15 -14.84
CA VAL A 100 -8.36 15.19 -15.87
C VAL A 100 -9.42 15.84 -16.74
N ASN A 101 -9.18 15.92 -18.04
CA ASN A 101 -10.06 16.60 -19.00
C ASN A 101 -10.38 18.04 -18.55
N ASP A 102 -9.36 18.76 -18.08
CA ASP A 102 -9.41 20.12 -17.53
C ASP A 102 -10.28 20.31 -16.26
N GLN A 103 -10.71 19.24 -15.63
CA GLN A 103 -11.39 19.25 -14.34
C GLN A 103 -10.37 18.95 -13.22
N VAL A 104 -10.39 19.75 -12.15
CA VAL A 104 -9.54 19.53 -10.98
C VAL A 104 -10.01 18.29 -10.22
N VAL A 105 -9.11 17.33 -10.04
CA VAL A 105 -9.34 16.10 -9.26
C VAL A 105 -8.86 16.29 -7.82
N ALA A 106 -7.67 16.85 -7.66
CA ALA A 106 -7.06 17.06 -6.34
C ALA A 106 -5.97 18.12 -6.38
N GLU A 107 -5.74 18.75 -5.23
CA GLU A 107 -4.56 19.56 -4.92
C GLU A 107 -3.76 18.83 -3.84
N VAL A 108 -2.46 18.67 -4.06
CA VAL A 108 -1.58 17.85 -3.19
C VAL A 108 -0.31 18.62 -2.88
N GLU A 109 -0.04 18.76 -1.60
CA GLU A 109 1.18 19.40 -1.10
C GLU A 109 2.34 18.40 -0.95
N ASP A 110 2.05 17.13 -0.73
CA ASP A 110 3.04 16.08 -0.54
C ASP A 110 3.54 15.48 -1.85
N SER A 111 4.79 15.75 -2.19
CA SER A 111 5.40 15.35 -3.47
C SER A 111 6.13 14.01 -3.46
N ALA A 112 6.48 13.48 -2.28
CA ALA A 112 7.34 12.31 -2.15
C ALA A 112 6.57 11.04 -1.80
N THR A 113 5.50 11.14 -1.03
CA THR A 113 4.67 9.98 -0.69
C THR A 113 3.85 9.56 -1.90
N PRO A 114 3.86 8.28 -2.28
CA PRO A 114 2.96 7.77 -3.30
C PRO A 114 1.51 8.15 -3.01
N ALA A 115 0.79 8.60 -4.01
CA ALA A 115 -0.60 9.03 -3.92
C ALA A 115 -1.48 8.31 -4.92
N GLU A 116 -2.69 7.98 -4.51
CA GLU A 116 -3.67 7.31 -5.34
C GLU A 116 -4.93 8.16 -5.49
N PHE A 117 -5.48 8.19 -6.70
CA PHE A 117 -6.66 8.99 -7.05
C PHE A 117 -7.68 8.14 -7.79
N GLU A 118 -8.94 8.21 -7.39
CA GLU A 118 -10.03 7.67 -8.16
C GLU A 118 -10.40 8.65 -9.30
N LEU A 119 -10.24 8.19 -10.53
CA LEU A 119 -10.49 9.00 -11.73
C LEU A 119 -11.84 8.72 -12.39
N THR A 120 -12.57 7.71 -11.94
CA THR A 120 -13.81 7.23 -12.56
C THR A 120 -14.79 8.35 -12.97
N PRO A 121 -15.05 9.39 -12.14
CA PRO A 121 -15.99 10.46 -12.52
C PRO A 121 -15.47 11.43 -13.58
N TYR A 122 -14.17 11.45 -13.82
CA TYR A 122 -13.50 12.45 -14.68
C TYR A 122 -13.11 11.92 -16.04
N ILE A 123 -13.10 10.59 -16.21
CA ILE A 123 -12.69 9.91 -17.45
C ILE A 123 -13.89 9.49 -18.31
N ARG A 124 -13.61 9.29 -19.59
CA ARG A 124 -14.53 8.74 -20.58
C ARG A 124 -13.83 7.69 -21.43
N GLN A 125 -14.60 6.86 -22.12
CA GLN A 125 -14.05 5.96 -23.13
C GLN A 125 -13.27 6.75 -24.18
N GLY A 126 -12.14 6.19 -24.64
CA GLY A 126 -11.26 6.81 -25.63
C GLY A 126 -10.32 7.85 -25.03
N LYS A 127 -10.05 8.91 -25.73
CA LYS A 127 -9.02 9.89 -25.38
C LYS A 127 -9.40 10.74 -24.17
N ASN A 128 -8.47 10.83 -23.23
CA ASN A 128 -8.53 11.68 -22.03
C ASN A 128 -7.18 12.39 -21.85
N SER A 129 -7.22 13.61 -21.35
CA SER A 129 -6.03 14.39 -21.04
C SER A 129 -5.81 14.38 -19.52
N LEU A 130 -4.64 13.90 -19.08
CA LEU A 130 -4.19 14.00 -17.70
C LEU A 130 -3.08 15.04 -17.63
N LYS A 131 -3.22 16.00 -16.72
CA LYS A 131 -2.25 17.07 -16.50
C LYS A 131 -1.94 17.23 -15.03
N LEU A 132 -0.69 17.56 -14.71
CA LEU A 132 -0.29 18.03 -13.40
C LEU A 132 0.32 19.43 -13.57
N ILE A 133 -0.21 20.37 -12.80
CA ILE A 133 0.35 21.69 -12.65
C ILE A 133 1.28 21.62 -11.43
N LEU A 134 2.59 21.57 -11.68
CA LEU A 134 3.62 21.44 -10.65
C LEU A 134 3.99 22.84 -10.15
N ARG A 135 3.95 23.04 -8.84
CA ARG A 135 4.39 24.29 -8.20
C ARG A 135 5.91 24.26 -7.94
N ASN A 136 6.54 25.43 -7.88
CA ASN A 136 7.97 25.50 -7.62
C ASN A 136 8.30 24.97 -6.21
N ALA A 137 9.19 23.97 -6.14
CA ALA A 137 9.60 23.33 -4.89
C ALA A 137 10.18 24.31 -3.84
N ALA A 138 10.72 25.46 -4.26
CA ALA A 138 11.27 26.46 -3.34
C ALA A 138 10.19 27.12 -2.45
N ALA A 139 8.91 27.01 -2.78
CA ALA A 139 7.80 27.57 -2.00
C ALA A 139 7.26 26.59 -0.94
N GLU A 140 7.70 25.33 -0.93
CA GLU A 140 7.09 24.27 -0.15
C GLU A 140 7.75 24.13 1.22
N GLN A 141 6.98 24.34 2.29
CA GLN A 141 7.51 24.40 3.66
C GLN A 141 7.89 23.03 4.24
N LEU A 142 7.22 21.96 3.83
CA LEU A 142 7.36 20.62 4.41
C LEU A 142 7.92 19.57 3.45
N ASN A 143 8.11 19.90 2.18
CA ASN A 143 8.53 18.91 1.20
C ASN A 143 10.00 18.56 1.31
N ALA A 144 10.24 17.28 1.52
CA ALA A 144 11.51 16.66 1.28
C ALA A 144 11.49 16.02 -0.12
N ILE A 145 12.49 16.33 -0.96
CA ILE A 145 12.54 15.87 -2.34
C ILE A 145 13.61 14.79 -2.49
N PRO A 146 13.23 13.53 -2.83
CA PRO A 146 14.20 12.47 -3.07
C PRO A 146 15.09 12.81 -4.29
N ALA A 147 16.40 12.94 -4.07
CA ALA A 147 17.30 13.43 -5.10
C ALA A 147 17.62 12.45 -6.24
N LYS A 148 17.41 11.14 -6.04
CA LYS A 148 17.95 10.09 -6.93
C LYS A 148 16.94 9.45 -7.88
N ARG A 149 15.65 9.57 -7.65
CA ARG A 149 14.61 8.92 -8.47
C ARG A 149 14.17 9.81 -9.63
N LYS A 150 13.81 9.18 -10.76
CA LYS A 150 13.17 9.91 -11.86
C LYS A 150 11.78 10.37 -11.43
N PRO A 151 11.34 11.58 -11.84
CA PRO A 151 9.97 12.00 -11.64
C PRO A 151 9.00 10.99 -12.26
N PHE A 152 7.89 10.74 -11.58
CA PHE A 152 6.81 9.83 -12.02
C PHE A 152 7.23 8.37 -12.29
N GLU A 153 8.45 7.98 -11.91
CA GLU A 153 8.88 6.58 -12.01
C GLU A 153 7.93 5.68 -11.21
N ASN A 154 7.46 4.59 -11.84
CA ASN A 154 6.43 3.68 -11.34
C ASN A 154 5.02 4.29 -11.17
N SER A 155 4.72 5.39 -11.84
CA SER A 155 3.35 5.91 -11.88
C SER A 155 2.54 5.18 -12.96
N TYR A 156 1.29 4.86 -12.65
CA TYR A 156 0.44 4.09 -13.54
C TYR A 156 -1.05 4.33 -13.29
N LEU A 157 -1.85 4.06 -14.32
CA LEU A 157 -3.30 3.90 -14.18
C LEU A 157 -3.62 2.41 -14.09
N TYR A 158 -4.69 2.09 -13.38
CA TYR A 158 -5.21 0.74 -13.34
C TYR A 158 -6.73 0.69 -13.21
N TYR A 159 -7.27 -0.40 -13.72
CA TYR A 159 -8.68 -0.73 -13.62
C TYR A 159 -8.94 -1.63 -12.43
N GLN A 160 -10.07 -1.43 -11.78
CA GLN A 160 -10.56 -2.31 -10.74
C GLN A 160 -12.06 -2.58 -10.94
N ASN A 161 -12.48 -3.83 -10.73
CA ASN A 161 -13.90 -4.17 -10.80
C ASN A 161 -14.72 -3.39 -9.78
N LYS A 162 -15.99 -3.10 -10.09
CA LYS A 162 -16.91 -2.46 -9.13
C LYS A 162 -17.19 -3.27 -7.87
N ARG A 163 -16.96 -4.58 -7.93
CA ARG A 163 -16.92 -5.48 -6.77
C ARG A 163 -15.50 -5.92 -6.58
N SER A 164 -14.85 -5.38 -5.60
CA SER A 164 -13.41 -5.46 -5.45
C SER A 164 -12.97 -5.47 -4.00
N ILE A 165 -11.68 -5.73 -3.80
CA ILE A 165 -11.00 -5.47 -2.54
C ILE A 165 -10.66 -3.99 -2.50
N GLY A 166 -11.33 -3.23 -1.64
CA GLY A 166 -11.08 -1.81 -1.48
C GLY A 166 -9.84 -1.51 -0.65
N ASP A 167 -9.56 -2.36 0.35
CA ASP A 167 -8.42 -2.24 1.27
C ASP A 167 -8.23 -3.55 2.03
N PHE A 168 -7.14 -3.70 2.77
CA PHE A 168 -6.92 -4.85 3.64
C PHE A 168 -5.94 -4.54 4.77
N GLU A 169 -6.03 -5.32 5.85
CA GLU A 169 -5.02 -5.40 6.92
C GLU A 169 -4.67 -6.87 7.10
N ILE A 170 -3.37 -7.17 7.19
CA ILE A 170 -2.90 -8.54 7.28
C ILE A 170 -1.69 -8.66 8.20
N ALA A 171 -1.71 -9.67 9.06
CA ALA A 171 -0.57 -10.08 9.87
C ALA A 171 -0.60 -11.59 10.10
N LEU A 172 0.57 -12.19 10.26
CA LEU A 172 0.71 -13.57 10.72
C LEU A 172 1.43 -13.54 12.07
N VAL A 173 0.65 -13.69 13.14
CA VAL A 173 1.11 -13.45 14.51
C VAL A 173 1.13 -14.74 15.34
N PRO A 174 1.94 -14.82 16.41
CA PRO A 174 1.89 -15.91 17.38
C PRO A 174 0.52 -16.00 18.06
N ASP A 175 -0.01 -17.22 18.24
CA ASP A 175 -1.15 -17.47 19.11
C ASP A 175 -0.77 -17.33 20.60
N SER A 176 -1.75 -17.24 21.49
CA SER A 176 -1.54 -17.08 22.94
C SER A 176 -0.78 -18.25 23.56
N THR A 177 -0.89 -19.47 23.00
CA THR A 177 -0.16 -20.65 23.47
C THR A 177 1.24 -20.78 22.89
N ARG A 178 1.59 -19.93 21.90
CA ARG A 178 2.88 -19.92 21.19
C ARG A 178 3.21 -21.23 20.47
N LYS A 179 2.19 -21.94 20.02
CA LYS A 179 2.33 -23.20 19.26
C LYS A 179 2.03 -23.01 17.78
N PHE A 180 1.18 -22.05 17.44
CA PHE A 180 0.64 -21.82 16.11
C PHE A 180 0.82 -20.36 15.71
N GLY A 181 0.60 -20.08 14.43
CA GLY A 181 0.33 -18.73 13.96
C GLY A 181 -1.18 -18.50 13.85
N ILE A 182 -1.58 -17.26 13.93
CA ILE A 182 -2.92 -16.80 13.56
C ILE A 182 -2.72 -15.89 12.37
N LEU A 183 -3.42 -16.16 11.27
CA LEU A 183 -3.55 -15.22 10.17
C LEU A 183 -4.63 -14.20 10.58
N ASP A 184 -4.23 -13.03 11.03
CA ASP A 184 -5.13 -11.92 11.30
C ASP A 184 -5.31 -11.14 9.99
N LEU A 185 -6.46 -11.31 9.35
CA LEU A 185 -6.75 -10.77 8.03
C LEU A 185 -8.11 -10.07 8.03
N ALA A 186 -8.11 -8.79 7.73
CA ALA A 186 -9.32 -8.02 7.45
C ALA A 186 -9.30 -7.59 5.98
N ILE A 187 -10.33 -7.94 5.23
CA ILE A 187 -10.53 -7.54 3.84
C ILE A 187 -11.70 -6.57 3.78
N VAL A 188 -11.45 -5.35 3.32
CA VAL A 188 -12.50 -4.37 3.03
C VAL A 188 -13.04 -4.67 1.63
N ALA A 189 -14.17 -5.34 1.57
CA ALA A 189 -14.89 -5.59 0.32
C ALA A 189 -15.67 -4.35 -0.11
N ARG A 190 -15.69 -4.04 -1.40
CA ARG A 190 -16.27 -2.83 -1.96
C ARG A 190 -17.31 -3.14 -3.03
N ASN A 191 -18.40 -2.40 -2.98
CA ASN A 191 -19.42 -2.34 -4.02
C ASN A 191 -19.56 -0.89 -4.52
N SER A 192 -19.05 -0.61 -5.72
CA SER A 192 -19.16 0.72 -6.37
C SER A 192 -20.40 0.87 -7.25
N TYR A 193 -21.23 -0.17 -7.42
CA TYR A 193 -22.54 -0.01 -8.03
C TYR A 193 -23.43 0.88 -7.16
N ASN A 194 -24.47 1.45 -7.73
CA ASN A 194 -25.45 2.25 -6.99
C ASN A 194 -26.61 1.42 -6.38
N TYR A 195 -26.51 0.10 -6.46
CA TYR A 195 -27.47 -0.86 -5.92
C TYR A 195 -26.74 -1.97 -5.16
N GLU A 196 -27.48 -2.68 -4.31
CA GLU A 196 -26.95 -3.78 -3.52
C GLU A 196 -26.42 -4.92 -4.39
N GLU A 197 -25.27 -5.49 -4.02
CA GLU A 197 -24.63 -6.59 -4.74
C GLU A 197 -23.93 -7.58 -3.80
N PRO A 198 -23.94 -8.87 -4.13
CA PRO A 198 -23.11 -9.85 -3.45
C PRO A 198 -21.65 -9.70 -3.89
N VAL A 199 -20.76 -9.71 -2.92
CA VAL A 199 -19.29 -9.67 -3.11
C VAL A 199 -18.67 -10.85 -2.38
N THR A 200 -18.01 -11.74 -3.10
CA THR A 200 -17.24 -12.83 -2.51
C THR A 200 -15.77 -12.40 -2.44
N VAL A 201 -15.20 -12.41 -1.23
CA VAL A 201 -13.78 -12.20 -0.99
C VAL A 201 -13.18 -13.43 -0.31
N GLY A 202 -11.89 -13.67 -0.54
CA GLY A 202 -11.20 -14.79 0.08
C GLY A 202 -9.68 -14.69 -0.02
N TYR A 203 -9.03 -15.73 0.49
CA TYR A 203 -7.58 -15.84 0.48
C TYR A 203 -7.13 -17.29 0.35
N ASP A 204 -5.91 -17.45 -0.20
CA ASP A 204 -5.09 -18.65 -0.08
C ASP A 204 -3.80 -18.28 0.64
N ILE A 205 -3.34 -19.05 1.63
CA ILE A 205 -2.02 -18.88 2.24
C ILE A 205 -1.12 -20.08 1.99
N TYR A 206 0.11 -19.80 1.58
CA TYR A 206 1.14 -20.79 1.27
C TYR A 206 2.33 -20.65 2.20
N SER A 207 2.94 -21.79 2.56
CA SER A 207 4.22 -21.80 3.28
C SER A 207 5.32 -21.12 2.47
N PRO A 208 6.46 -20.75 3.10
CA PRO A 208 7.62 -20.24 2.38
C PRO A 208 8.13 -21.19 1.27
N GLN A 209 7.85 -22.48 1.39
CA GLN A 209 8.20 -23.52 0.39
C GLN A 209 7.14 -23.70 -0.70
N GLY A 210 6.05 -22.92 -0.67
CA GLY A 210 4.99 -22.95 -1.68
C GLY A 210 3.90 -24.00 -1.46
N LYS A 211 3.84 -24.65 -0.30
CA LYS A 211 2.75 -25.56 0.05
C LYS A 211 1.52 -24.77 0.51
N LEU A 212 0.35 -25.05 -0.06
CA LEU A 212 -0.93 -24.50 0.41
C LEU A 212 -1.17 -24.98 1.87
N LEU A 213 -1.43 -24.04 2.76
CA LEU A 213 -1.65 -24.30 4.19
C LEU A 213 -3.11 -24.15 4.57
N GLU A 214 -3.75 -23.10 4.10
CA GLU A 214 -5.13 -22.75 4.45
C GLU A 214 -5.73 -21.89 3.33
N PHE A 215 -7.06 -21.93 3.19
CA PHE A 215 -7.81 -21.07 2.28
C PHE A 215 -9.22 -20.89 2.83
N ASN A 216 -9.81 -19.74 2.56
CA ASN A 216 -11.20 -19.47 2.91
C ASN A 216 -11.77 -18.39 2.00
N MET A 217 -13.09 -18.33 1.91
CA MET A 217 -13.83 -17.26 1.24
C MET A 217 -15.20 -17.08 1.88
N THR A 218 -15.71 -15.88 1.78
CA THR A 218 -17.04 -15.52 2.28
C THR A 218 -17.72 -14.61 1.28
N GLU A 219 -19.00 -14.86 1.03
CA GLU A 219 -19.86 -13.96 0.29
C GLU A 219 -20.65 -13.09 1.25
N ILE A 220 -20.66 -11.80 1.01
CA ILE A 220 -21.43 -10.81 1.75
C ILE A 220 -22.19 -9.92 0.78
N THR A 221 -23.39 -9.52 1.16
CA THR A 221 -24.17 -8.53 0.41
C THR A 221 -23.84 -7.14 0.92
N ILE A 222 -23.44 -6.25 0.02
CA ILE A 222 -23.01 -4.89 0.33
C ILE A 222 -23.96 -3.91 -0.36
N PRO A 223 -24.51 -2.93 0.38
CA PRO A 223 -25.33 -1.87 -0.20
C PRO A 223 -24.60 -1.13 -1.32
N GLY A 224 -25.36 -0.46 -2.20
CA GLY A 224 -24.77 0.33 -3.27
C GLY A 224 -23.86 1.44 -2.73
N ARG A 225 -22.72 1.67 -3.38
CA ARG A 225 -21.70 2.66 -3.01
C ARG A 225 -21.28 2.56 -1.54
N SER A 226 -20.96 1.34 -1.13
CA SER A 226 -20.56 1.05 0.25
C SER A 226 -19.42 0.04 0.28
N THR A 227 -18.78 -0.02 1.43
CA THR A 227 -17.78 -1.03 1.79
C THR A 227 -18.24 -1.79 3.02
N ASP A 228 -17.76 -3.02 3.17
CA ASP A 228 -17.93 -3.81 4.38
C ASP A 228 -16.67 -4.64 4.63
N THR A 229 -16.38 -4.98 5.89
CA THR A 229 -15.15 -5.66 6.26
C THR A 229 -15.39 -7.11 6.65
N VAL A 230 -14.72 -8.02 5.93
CA VAL A 230 -14.68 -9.44 6.25
C VAL A 230 -13.41 -9.76 7.01
N ARG A 231 -13.52 -10.45 8.15
CA ARG A 231 -12.39 -10.85 8.98
C ARG A 231 -12.19 -12.36 8.96
N PHE A 232 -10.92 -12.77 8.88
CA PHE A 232 -10.50 -14.15 8.95
C PHE A 232 -9.39 -14.28 10.00
N SER A 233 -9.47 -15.30 10.86
CA SER A 233 -8.48 -15.56 11.92
C SER A 233 -8.16 -17.05 12.07
N PRO A 234 -7.79 -17.75 10.98
CA PRO A 234 -7.46 -19.17 11.05
C PRO A 234 -6.13 -19.43 11.74
N PHE A 235 -6.03 -20.60 12.36
CA PHE A 235 -4.75 -21.12 12.87
C PHE A 235 -3.89 -21.64 11.73
N ILE A 236 -2.64 -21.20 11.69
CA ILE A 236 -1.64 -21.68 10.73
C ILE A 236 -0.61 -22.54 11.46
N TYR A 237 -0.53 -23.81 11.07
CA TYR A 237 0.32 -24.79 11.73
C TYR A 237 1.79 -24.65 11.30
N HIS A 238 2.70 -25.08 12.18
CA HIS A 238 4.14 -25.14 11.94
C HIS A 238 4.84 -23.80 11.66
N THR A 239 4.23 -22.68 12.05
CA THR A 239 4.78 -21.34 11.81
C THR A 239 6.07 -21.08 12.58
N TYR A 240 6.22 -21.64 13.78
CA TYR A 240 7.41 -21.46 14.61
C TYR A 240 8.72 -22.00 14.01
N LYS A 241 8.65 -22.85 12.99
CA LYS A 241 9.81 -23.27 12.20
C LYS A 241 10.23 -22.25 11.14
N ASN A 242 9.35 -21.30 10.85
CA ASN A 242 9.49 -20.30 9.79
C ASN A 242 9.30 -18.87 10.36
N LYS A 243 9.93 -18.58 11.50
CA LYS A 243 9.94 -17.23 12.07
C LYS A 243 10.67 -16.28 11.15
N TRP A 244 10.07 -15.12 10.92
CA TRP A 244 10.78 -14.03 10.27
C TRP A 244 11.62 -13.29 11.33
N GLU A 245 12.92 -13.39 11.20
CA GLU A 245 13.90 -12.75 12.12
C GLU A 245 15.00 -12.10 11.30
N ALA A 246 15.45 -10.92 11.74
CA ALA A 246 16.48 -10.14 11.04
C ALA A 246 17.84 -10.84 11.00
N GLU A 247 18.12 -11.74 11.92
CA GLU A 247 19.35 -12.55 11.99
C GLU A 247 19.40 -13.63 10.89
N SER A 248 18.27 -13.96 10.30
CA SER A 248 18.22 -14.94 9.22
C SER A 248 18.89 -14.40 7.94
N LYS A 249 19.66 -15.23 7.26
CA LYS A 249 20.21 -14.89 5.93
C LYS A 249 19.13 -14.76 4.87
N THR A 250 18.08 -15.55 4.98
CA THR A 250 16.94 -15.58 4.08
C THR A 250 15.69 -15.76 4.94
N PRO A 251 15.12 -14.67 5.46
CA PRO A 251 13.94 -14.76 6.30
C PRO A 251 12.78 -15.41 5.53
N PRO A 252 12.10 -16.38 6.15
CA PRO A 252 10.99 -17.04 5.48
C PRO A 252 9.78 -16.10 5.36
N LEU A 253 9.22 -16.00 4.15
CA LEU A 253 8.01 -15.25 3.86
C LEU A 253 6.91 -16.19 3.38
N TYR A 254 5.75 -16.09 4.01
CA TYR A 254 4.53 -16.76 3.56
C TYR A 254 3.96 -15.98 2.39
N LYS A 255 3.40 -16.69 1.42
CA LYS A 255 2.70 -16.07 0.30
C LYS A 255 1.21 -16.11 0.56
N VAL A 256 0.55 -14.99 0.39
CA VAL A 256 -0.90 -14.88 0.49
C VAL A 256 -1.44 -14.36 -0.84
N MET A 257 -2.50 -14.99 -1.33
CA MET A 257 -3.22 -14.53 -2.49
C MET A 257 -4.62 -14.14 -2.04
N LEU A 258 -4.91 -12.85 -2.00
CA LEU A 258 -6.27 -12.37 -1.82
C LEU A 258 -6.99 -12.42 -3.17
N PHE A 259 -8.30 -12.60 -3.15
CA PHE A 259 -9.09 -12.65 -4.38
C PHE A 259 -10.54 -12.21 -4.19
N THR A 260 -11.16 -11.80 -5.30
CA THR A 260 -12.61 -11.71 -5.42
C THR A 260 -13.14 -12.76 -6.38
N ARG A 261 -14.40 -13.18 -6.17
CA ARG A 261 -15.05 -14.18 -7.00
C ARG A 261 -16.50 -13.77 -7.30
N ARG A 262 -16.99 -14.09 -8.49
CA ARG A 262 -18.39 -13.90 -8.90
C ARG A 262 -18.87 -15.10 -9.72
N ASN A 263 -20.01 -15.69 -9.32
CA ASN A 263 -20.61 -16.82 -10.03
C ASN A 263 -19.59 -17.94 -10.32
N GLY A 264 -18.75 -18.26 -9.35
CA GLY A 264 -17.71 -19.29 -9.50
C GLY A 264 -16.45 -18.84 -10.26
N VAL A 265 -16.41 -17.64 -10.82
CA VAL A 265 -15.26 -17.12 -11.60
C VAL A 265 -14.48 -16.10 -10.78
N TYR A 266 -13.18 -16.30 -10.66
CA TYR A 266 -12.28 -15.33 -10.05
C TYR A 266 -12.20 -14.07 -10.92
N LYS A 267 -12.20 -12.90 -10.27
CA LYS A 267 -12.23 -11.60 -10.92
C LYS A 267 -11.04 -10.71 -10.59
N GLU A 268 -10.39 -10.96 -9.47
CA GLU A 268 -9.28 -10.17 -8.99
C GLU A 268 -8.38 -11.03 -8.13
N TYR A 269 -7.07 -10.84 -8.27
CA TYR A 269 -6.05 -11.47 -7.45
C TYR A 269 -5.08 -10.42 -6.93
N MET A 270 -4.66 -10.52 -5.66
CA MET A 270 -3.66 -9.65 -5.04
C MET A 270 -2.62 -10.49 -4.33
N PRO A 271 -1.39 -10.57 -4.85
CA PRO A 271 -0.31 -11.34 -4.26
C PRO A 271 0.39 -10.56 -3.15
N LEU A 272 0.48 -11.14 -1.97
CA LEU A 272 1.16 -10.58 -0.81
C LEU A 272 2.25 -11.53 -0.31
N LYS A 273 3.23 -10.97 0.41
CA LYS A 273 4.22 -11.74 1.19
C LYS A 273 4.20 -11.21 2.61
N ILE A 274 4.15 -12.09 3.60
CA ILE A 274 4.13 -11.73 5.02
C ILE A 274 5.12 -12.57 5.83
N GLY A 275 5.76 -11.96 6.81
CA GLY A 275 6.61 -12.65 7.78
C GLY A 275 5.80 -13.13 8.98
N PHE A 276 6.12 -14.31 9.53
CA PHE A 276 5.55 -14.73 10.80
C PHE A 276 6.26 -14.06 11.96
N GLY A 277 5.51 -13.35 12.80
CA GLY A 277 5.97 -12.75 14.04
C GLY A 277 5.29 -11.40 14.32
N LYS A 278 5.36 -10.97 15.56
CA LYS A 278 4.81 -9.71 16.05
C LYS A 278 5.86 -8.96 16.83
N THR A 279 6.00 -7.67 16.56
CA THR A 279 6.79 -6.76 17.39
C THR A 279 5.85 -6.06 18.36
N GLU A 280 6.18 -6.09 19.65
CA GLU A 280 5.35 -5.55 20.71
C GLU A 280 6.17 -4.63 21.60
N LEU A 281 5.50 -3.66 22.22
CA LEU A 281 6.08 -2.80 23.25
C LEU A 281 5.63 -3.34 24.61
N VAL A 282 6.54 -3.98 25.34
CA VAL A 282 6.29 -4.54 26.68
C VAL A 282 7.19 -3.81 27.66
N ASP A 283 6.61 -3.18 28.68
CA ASP A 283 7.31 -2.41 29.71
C ASP A 283 8.32 -1.39 29.15
N GLY A 284 7.94 -0.72 28.07
CA GLY A 284 8.79 0.28 27.37
C GLY A 284 9.91 -0.30 26.52
N ARG A 285 9.96 -1.60 26.32
CA ARG A 285 10.94 -2.30 25.48
C ARG A 285 10.29 -2.95 24.28
N LEU A 286 10.92 -2.82 23.12
CA LEU A 286 10.50 -3.58 21.96
C LEU A 286 10.87 -5.04 22.15
N THR A 287 9.90 -5.93 21.93
CA THR A 287 10.09 -7.37 22.01
C THR A 287 9.58 -8.05 20.74
N ARG A 288 10.18 -9.18 20.39
CA ARG A 288 9.70 -10.08 19.34
C ARG A 288 9.92 -11.52 19.78
N PHE A 289 8.88 -12.35 19.74
CA PHE A 289 8.88 -13.70 20.33
C PHE A 289 9.42 -13.72 21.77
N ASP A 290 8.99 -12.76 22.61
CA ASP A 290 9.41 -12.55 24.01
C ASP A 290 10.89 -12.23 24.25
N LYS A 291 11.63 -11.97 23.21
CA LYS A 291 13.01 -11.52 23.31
C LYS A 291 13.07 -10.02 23.06
N GLU A 292 13.89 -9.33 23.83
CA GLU A 292 14.17 -7.92 23.58
C GLU A 292 14.73 -7.74 22.19
N LEU A 293 14.09 -6.87 21.40
CA LEU A 293 14.53 -6.51 20.05
C LEU A 293 15.46 -5.31 20.10
N LYS A 294 16.74 -5.54 19.81
CA LYS A 294 17.72 -4.48 19.70
C LYS A 294 17.80 -3.97 18.26
N LEU A 295 17.48 -2.70 18.07
CA LEU A 295 17.52 -2.06 16.76
C LEU A 295 18.90 -1.44 16.50
N VAL A 296 19.65 -2.00 15.56
CA VAL A 296 20.91 -1.44 15.06
C VAL A 296 20.60 -0.67 13.79
N LYS A 297 20.44 0.63 13.94
CA LYS A 297 19.88 1.54 12.92
C LYS A 297 20.94 1.99 11.92
N ALA A 298 20.52 2.11 10.66
CA ALA A 298 21.23 2.84 9.62
C ALA A 298 20.29 3.86 8.98
N GLY A 299 20.76 5.09 8.81
CA GLY A 299 20.10 6.10 7.99
C GLY A 299 20.11 5.67 6.52
N TYR A 300 19.08 5.99 5.79
CA TYR A 300 18.97 5.71 4.36
C TYR A 300 18.31 6.89 3.66
N ASN A 301 18.94 7.41 2.63
CA ASN A 301 18.38 8.54 1.91
C ASN A 301 17.21 8.08 1.02
N ALA A 302 17.41 8.00 -0.28
CA ALA A 302 16.38 7.60 -1.22
C ALA A 302 16.86 6.42 -2.07
N ALA A 303 15.98 5.45 -2.26
CA ALA A 303 16.20 4.39 -3.22
C ALA A 303 16.38 4.97 -4.63
N ALA A 304 17.39 4.51 -5.34
CA ALA A 304 17.59 4.85 -6.76
C ALA A 304 16.78 3.89 -7.63
N ASP A 305 17.37 2.78 -8.01
CA ASP A 305 16.71 1.66 -8.68
C ASP A 305 16.76 0.41 -7.79
N ARG A 306 15.94 -0.59 -8.10
CA ARG A 306 15.83 -1.82 -7.29
C ARG A 306 17.18 -2.56 -7.16
N LYS A 307 18.01 -2.59 -8.21
CA LYS A 307 19.29 -3.32 -8.22
C LYS A 307 20.34 -2.64 -7.34
N THR A 308 20.48 -1.34 -7.48
CA THR A 308 21.41 -0.53 -6.66
C THR A 308 21.00 -0.57 -5.20
N THR A 309 19.72 -0.35 -4.91
CA THR A 309 19.17 -0.40 -3.55
C THR A 309 19.37 -1.75 -2.90
N LEU A 310 19.16 -2.86 -3.62
CA LEU A 310 19.42 -4.20 -3.10
C LEU A 310 20.90 -4.38 -2.67
N ALA A 311 21.85 -3.86 -3.45
CA ALA A 311 23.28 -3.94 -3.11
C ALA A 311 23.62 -3.09 -1.88
N GLU A 312 23.05 -1.89 -1.78
CA GLU A 312 23.22 -0.99 -0.64
C GLU A 312 22.66 -1.63 0.64
N LEU A 313 21.42 -2.14 0.62
CA LEU A 313 20.80 -2.79 1.77
C LEU A 313 21.55 -4.04 2.22
N LYS A 314 22.04 -4.86 1.29
CA LYS A 314 22.93 -5.99 1.63
C LYS A 314 24.20 -5.55 2.31
N THR A 315 24.78 -4.44 1.88
CA THR A 315 25.99 -3.87 2.48
C THR A 315 25.73 -3.37 3.90
N LEU A 316 24.62 -2.69 4.14
CA LEU A 316 24.21 -2.25 5.46
C LEU A 316 23.96 -3.45 6.39
N LYS A 317 23.27 -4.47 5.92
CA LYS A 317 23.06 -5.71 6.68
C LYS A 317 24.38 -6.41 7.03
N ALA A 318 25.32 -6.49 6.10
CA ALA A 318 26.63 -7.09 6.32
C ALA A 318 27.48 -6.33 7.37
N LYS A 319 27.22 -5.04 7.56
CA LYS A 319 27.83 -4.21 8.63
C LYS A 319 27.17 -4.42 9.99
N GLY A 320 26.17 -5.28 10.09
CA GLY A 320 25.46 -5.58 11.34
C GLY A 320 24.21 -4.73 11.59
N ASN A 321 23.80 -3.88 10.64
CA ASN A 321 22.54 -3.17 10.76
C ASN A 321 21.37 -4.12 10.52
N ASN A 322 20.34 -4.02 11.35
CA ASN A 322 19.09 -4.76 11.21
C ASN A 322 17.88 -3.85 10.98
N THR A 323 18.10 -2.54 11.00
CA THR A 323 17.01 -1.55 10.91
C THR A 323 17.41 -0.41 9.98
N ILE A 324 16.54 -0.08 9.06
CA ILE A 324 16.70 1.03 8.12
C ILE A 324 15.78 2.18 8.53
N CYS A 325 16.31 3.39 8.55
CA CYS A 325 15.57 4.62 8.83
C CYS A 325 15.66 5.51 7.58
N PRO A 326 14.71 5.44 6.65
CA PRO A 326 14.72 6.30 5.47
C PRO A 326 14.39 7.74 5.82
N ASP A 327 15.04 8.68 5.12
CA ASP A 327 14.77 10.11 5.24
C ASP A 327 13.50 10.54 4.48
N TYR A 328 13.04 9.70 3.55
CA TYR A 328 11.90 9.94 2.66
C TYR A 328 11.02 8.71 2.56
N PRO A 329 9.71 8.86 2.26
CA PRO A 329 8.87 7.75 1.84
C PRO A 329 9.48 7.01 0.66
N GLN A 330 9.57 5.69 0.75
CA GLN A 330 10.20 4.84 -0.26
C GLN A 330 9.13 4.19 -1.17
N PRO A 331 9.49 3.72 -2.38
CA PRO A 331 8.57 2.94 -3.22
C PRO A 331 8.24 1.59 -2.58
N GLY A 332 7.07 1.01 -2.89
CA GLY A 332 6.60 -0.25 -2.31
C GLY A 332 7.63 -1.40 -2.41
N TRP A 333 8.33 -1.53 -3.55
CA TRP A 333 9.35 -2.56 -3.74
C TRP A 333 10.57 -2.44 -2.81
N PHE A 334 10.80 -1.26 -2.18
CA PHE A 334 11.84 -1.09 -1.17
C PHE A 334 11.53 -1.87 0.10
N TYR A 335 10.29 -1.82 0.55
CA TYR A 335 9.82 -2.56 1.73
C TYR A 335 9.83 -4.06 1.46
N ASP A 336 9.45 -4.50 0.24
CA ASP A 336 9.63 -5.89 -0.20
C ASP A 336 11.09 -6.37 -0.06
N LEU A 337 12.07 -5.53 -0.45
CA LEU A 337 13.49 -5.85 -0.29
C LEU A 337 13.90 -5.94 1.17
N CYS A 338 13.38 -5.07 2.04
CA CYS A 338 13.65 -5.12 3.47
C CYS A 338 13.11 -6.41 4.10
N ASP A 339 11.90 -6.83 3.73
CA ASP A 339 11.30 -8.09 4.16
C ASP A 339 12.13 -9.30 3.70
N GLU A 340 12.53 -9.33 2.43
CA GLU A 340 13.34 -10.41 1.84
C GLU A 340 14.75 -10.48 2.45
N LEU A 341 15.30 -9.37 2.87
CA LEU A 341 16.62 -9.28 3.49
C LEU A 341 16.59 -9.45 5.02
N GLY A 342 15.45 -9.38 5.68
CA GLY A 342 15.36 -9.34 7.14
C GLY A 342 15.86 -8.01 7.70
N LEU A 343 15.27 -6.93 7.27
CA LEU A 343 15.55 -5.59 7.76
C LEU A 343 14.25 -4.97 8.29
N TYR A 344 14.26 -4.50 9.51
CA TYR A 344 13.20 -3.65 10.02
C TYR A 344 13.25 -2.28 9.36
N VAL A 345 12.12 -1.62 9.25
CA VAL A 345 12.06 -0.24 8.76
C VAL A 345 11.37 0.63 9.81
N ILE A 346 12.01 1.74 10.17
CA ILE A 346 11.35 2.83 10.87
C ILE A 346 10.97 3.83 9.81
N ASP A 347 9.74 3.69 9.33
CA ASP A 347 9.24 4.49 8.23
C ASP A 347 9.03 5.96 8.62
N CYS A 348 8.88 6.84 7.64
CA CYS A 348 8.73 8.27 7.83
C CYS A 348 7.58 8.84 6.98
N ALA A 349 6.92 9.84 7.52
CA ALA A 349 6.11 10.75 6.72
C ALA A 349 7.03 11.74 6.00
N ASN A 350 6.60 12.29 4.86
CA ASN A 350 7.36 13.31 4.15
C ASN A 350 7.30 14.67 4.87
N ILE A 351 7.90 14.73 6.05
CA ILE A 351 7.98 15.92 6.89
C ILE A 351 9.46 16.19 7.17
N ASN A 352 10.12 16.86 6.24
CA ASN A 352 11.52 17.23 6.39
C ASN A 352 11.77 18.62 5.81
N ALA A 353 11.98 19.58 6.68
CA ALA A 353 12.32 20.95 6.32
C ALA A 353 13.74 21.27 6.84
N PRO A 354 14.82 20.74 6.22
CA PRO A 354 16.19 20.86 6.73
C PRO A 354 16.64 22.32 6.86
N GLU A 355 16.19 23.18 5.97
CA GLU A 355 16.52 24.63 5.97
C GLU A 355 15.97 25.37 7.20
N LYS A 356 14.89 24.83 7.80
CA LYS A 356 14.23 25.42 8.98
C LYS A 356 14.48 24.63 10.26
N ARG A 357 15.27 23.57 10.21
CA ARG A 357 15.50 22.63 11.33
C ARG A 357 16.01 23.33 12.60
N ASP A 358 16.88 24.30 12.45
CA ASP A 358 17.54 24.99 13.56
C ASP A 358 16.86 26.31 13.94
N ASP A 359 15.83 26.75 13.22
CA ASP A 359 15.07 27.93 13.56
C ASP A 359 14.04 27.62 14.65
N ARG A 360 14.46 27.76 15.91
CA ARG A 360 13.63 27.47 17.09
C ARG A 360 12.82 28.64 17.60
N LYS A 361 12.77 29.75 16.87
CA LYS A 361 11.93 30.87 17.22
C LYS A 361 10.46 30.53 17.06
N VAL A 362 9.59 31.21 17.80
CA VAL A 362 8.15 31.10 17.60
C VAL A 362 7.80 31.45 16.14
N GLY A 363 7.12 30.54 15.45
CA GLY A 363 6.86 30.66 14.02
C GLY A 363 8.05 30.33 13.10
N GLY A 364 9.21 29.96 13.65
CA GLY A 364 10.42 29.66 12.86
C GLY A 364 10.45 28.26 12.26
N THR A 365 9.99 27.25 13.02
CA THR A 365 9.84 25.91 12.50
C THR A 365 8.42 25.66 12.00
N PRO A 366 8.22 24.87 10.94
CA PRO A 366 6.87 24.58 10.42
C PRO A 366 5.93 24.00 11.48
N SER A 367 6.44 23.24 12.45
CA SER A 367 5.67 22.66 13.57
C SER A 367 5.07 23.71 14.53
N ASN A 368 5.53 24.94 14.49
CA ASN A 368 4.99 26.05 15.28
C ASN A 368 3.91 26.86 14.55
N ASP A 369 3.57 26.47 13.32
CA ASP A 369 2.54 27.10 12.51
C ASP A 369 1.26 26.26 12.53
N PRO A 370 0.20 26.71 13.25
CA PRO A 370 -1.06 25.96 13.30
C PRO A 370 -1.75 25.80 11.93
N SER A 371 -1.46 26.65 10.96
CA SER A 371 -2.04 26.55 9.62
C SER A 371 -1.56 25.31 8.86
N LEU A 372 -0.44 24.72 9.26
CA LEU A 372 0.12 23.50 8.68
C LEU A 372 -0.39 22.20 9.35
N ALA A 373 -1.28 22.29 10.35
CA ALA A 373 -1.72 21.12 11.12
C ALA A 373 -2.38 20.06 10.21
N ASP A 374 -3.25 20.47 9.31
CA ASP A 374 -3.92 19.57 8.38
C ASP A 374 -2.92 18.89 7.41
N GLU A 375 -1.92 19.63 6.94
CA GLU A 375 -0.88 19.11 6.07
C GLU A 375 0.00 18.08 6.79
N TYR A 376 0.35 18.31 8.05
CA TYR A 376 1.04 17.31 8.87
C TYR A 376 0.21 16.04 9.03
N LEU A 377 -1.08 16.19 9.34
CA LEU A 377 -2.01 15.08 9.51
C LEU A 377 -2.15 14.26 8.21
N GLU A 378 -2.29 14.91 7.08
CA GLU A 378 -2.40 14.26 5.77
C GLU A 378 -1.15 13.43 5.43
N ARG A 379 0.05 13.96 5.70
CA ARG A 379 1.31 13.25 5.46
C ARG A 379 1.49 12.03 6.37
N VAL A 380 1.15 12.16 7.65
CA VAL A 380 1.17 11.04 8.60
C VAL A 380 0.14 9.99 8.22
N LYS A 381 -1.06 10.41 7.83
CA LYS A 381 -2.12 9.53 7.36
C LYS A 381 -1.70 8.76 6.09
N ALA A 382 -1.10 9.44 5.12
CA ALA A 382 -0.59 8.82 3.91
C ALA A 382 0.49 7.74 4.22
N MET A 383 1.43 8.04 5.12
CA MET A 383 2.41 7.07 5.60
C MET A 383 1.73 5.87 6.28
N TYR A 384 0.83 6.13 7.23
CA TYR A 384 0.16 5.08 8.01
C TYR A 384 -0.57 4.08 7.11
N TYR A 385 -1.46 4.55 6.24
CA TYR A 385 -2.25 3.67 5.38
C TYR A 385 -1.39 2.88 4.40
N ARG A 386 -0.33 3.48 3.88
CA ARG A 386 0.61 2.80 2.99
C ARG A 386 1.38 1.68 3.69
N SER A 387 1.82 1.90 4.93
CA SER A 387 2.86 1.09 5.60
C SER A 387 2.35 0.26 6.77
N ARG A 388 1.04 0.18 7.01
CA ARG A 388 0.46 -0.52 8.17
C ARG A 388 0.47 -2.06 8.08
N ASN A 389 0.75 -2.62 6.91
CA ASN A 389 0.82 -4.07 6.67
C ASN A 389 2.25 -4.58 6.66
#